data_bc89e8715dcd34916ad4a88313b54b9a
#
_entry.id   bc89e8715dcd34916ad4a88313b54b9a
#
_cell.length_a   1.000
_cell.length_b   1.000
_cell.length_c   1.000
_cell.angle_alpha   90.00
_cell.angle_beta   90.00
_cell.angle_gamma   90.00
#
_symmetry.space_group_name_H-M   'P 1'
#
loop_
_entity.id
_entity.type
_entity.pdbx_description
1 polymer ?
#
loop_
_entity_poly.entity_id
_entity_poly.type
_entity_poly.pdbx_seq_one_letter_code
_entity_poly.pdbx_strand_id
1 'polypeptide(L)'
;MVDSITTSAVVQTNLLALQRAAAIRGESAQRLSTGLEVQRATDDPSAFFQAQALTDRVSGLFEAKDNIGQALSAVEGALDGVEALDDISQQLRGIALAARGGSSESREAAAAQFDALRDQLGHLARDVNYLGTNLVQGAPDSLTVSLNETGSSEVTIEGAESDANGLGIGDALASYNNFASDADIENALNDLSAATSSLRSTASSFGSDVALLGIREDFASNLGATLEAGAAKLVNADLEEEAARQLSSQARQDLSTFSLRIAAQRSQQLVQTLFAS
;
A
#
# COMPACT_ATOMS: atom_id res chain seq x y z
N MET A 1 37.04 10.54 66.25
CA MET A 1 36.07 11.42 65.56
C MET A 1 36.26 11.44 64.03
N VAL A 2 37.48 11.36 63.54
CA VAL A 2 37.74 11.41 62.07
C VAL A 2 37.28 10.11 61.37
N ASP A 3 37.39 8.94 62.03
CA ASP A 3 36.98 7.62 61.44
C ASP A 3 35.46 7.48 61.24
N SER A 4 34.64 8.13 62.09
CA SER A 4 33.20 8.07 61.95
C SER A 4 32.70 8.92 60.75
N ILE A 5 33.41 10.02 60.42
CA ILE A 5 33.07 10.87 59.28
C ILE A 5 33.49 10.23 57.95
N THR A 6 34.60 9.53 57.92
CA THR A 6 35.10 8.82 56.71
C THR A 6 34.21 7.60 56.38
N THR A 7 33.79 6.84 57.41
CA THR A 7 32.87 5.72 57.24
C THR A 7 31.51 6.19 56.78
N SER A 8 31.00 7.29 57.26
CA SER A 8 29.76 7.90 56.80
C SER A 8 29.84 8.37 55.31
N ALA A 9 30.96 8.98 54.91
CA ALA A 9 31.18 9.41 53.52
C ALA A 9 31.26 8.22 52.55
N VAL A 10 31.94 7.13 52.92
CA VAL A 10 32.02 5.90 52.12
C VAL A 10 30.64 5.23 51.98
N VAL A 11 29.87 5.16 53.06
CA VAL A 11 28.49 4.62 53.04
C VAL A 11 27.58 5.45 52.14
N GLN A 12 27.67 6.78 52.23
CA GLN A 12 26.88 7.69 51.36
C GLN A 12 27.24 7.54 49.88
N THR A 13 28.53 7.44 49.56
CA THR A 13 29.00 7.23 48.19
C THR A 13 28.53 5.89 47.63
N ASN A 14 28.60 4.82 48.41
CA ASN A 14 28.11 3.48 47.99
C ASN A 14 26.58 3.44 47.86
N LEU A 15 25.83 4.14 48.71
CA LEU A 15 24.37 4.27 48.60
C LEU A 15 23.97 5.02 47.32
N LEU A 16 24.67 6.12 47.00
CA LEU A 16 24.44 6.87 45.76
C LEU A 16 24.80 6.02 44.51
N ALA A 17 25.87 5.24 44.58
CA ALA A 17 26.24 4.30 43.50
C ALA A 17 25.17 3.22 43.31
N LEU A 18 24.62 2.68 44.42
CA LEU A 18 23.53 1.70 44.38
C LEU A 18 22.26 2.28 43.74
N GLN A 19 21.87 3.48 44.14
CA GLN A 19 20.70 4.15 43.60
C GLN A 19 20.85 4.42 42.08
N ARG A 20 22.03 4.90 41.64
CA ARG A 20 22.33 5.08 40.21
C ARG A 20 22.31 3.78 39.45
N ALA A 21 22.89 2.71 39.97
CA ALA A 21 22.87 1.40 39.32
C ALA A 21 21.45 0.84 39.23
N ALA A 22 20.63 1.03 40.27
CA ALA A 22 19.20 0.66 40.25
C ALA A 22 18.40 1.44 39.19
N ALA A 23 18.63 2.76 39.07
CA ALA A 23 17.97 3.58 38.04
C ALA A 23 18.34 3.14 36.62
N ILE A 24 19.64 2.97 36.33
CA ILE A 24 20.13 2.50 35.04
C ILE A 24 19.54 1.13 34.69
N ARG A 25 19.51 0.21 35.66
CA ARG A 25 18.92 -1.12 35.47
C ARG A 25 17.44 -1.04 35.14
N GLY A 26 16.67 -0.17 35.80
CA GLY A 26 15.26 0.03 35.54
C GLY A 26 15.01 0.57 34.12
N GLU A 27 15.83 1.52 33.69
CA GLU A 27 15.78 2.11 32.37
C GLU A 27 16.15 1.07 31.29
N SER A 28 17.28 0.37 31.43
CA SER A 28 17.68 -0.69 30.49
C SER A 28 16.65 -1.83 30.43
N ALA A 29 16.06 -2.22 31.56
CA ALA A 29 14.98 -3.23 31.58
C ALA A 29 13.74 -2.76 30.81
N GLN A 30 13.38 -1.48 30.92
CA GLN A 30 12.27 -0.90 30.16
C GLN A 30 12.58 -0.87 28.67
N ARG A 31 13.78 -0.42 28.27
CA ARG A 31 14.21 -0.39 26.86
C ARG A 31 14.29 -1.81 26.26
N LEU A 32 14.79 -2.80 27.01
CA LEU A 32 14.77 -4.20 26.60
C LEU A 32 13.37 -4.77 26.43
N SER A 33 12.43 -4.36 27.30
CA SER A 33 11.03 -4.82 27.24
C SER A 33 10.27 -4.24 26.08
N THR A 34 10.53 -2.99 25.73
CA THR A 34 9.80 -2.26 24.66
C THR A 34 10.53 -2.31 23.32
N GLY A 35 11.83 -2.57 23.30
CA GLY A 35 12.68 -2.45 22.13
C GLY A 35 12.98 -1.02 21.72
N LEU A 36 12.56 -0.02 22.54
CA LEU A 36 12.67 1.40 22.19
C LEU A 36 13.65 2.11 23.14
N GLU A 37 14.55 2.90 22.57
CA GLU A 37 15.40 3.84 23.28
C GLU A 37 14.62 5.14 23.59
N VAL A 38 13.83 5.62 22.62
CA VAL A 38 13.01 6.83 22.73
C VAL A 38 11.54 6.44 22.72
N GLN A 39 10.90 6.46 23.90
CA GLN A 39 9.49 6.08 24.06
C GLN A 39 8.56 7.29 24.13
N ARG A 40 9.08 8.42 24.61
CA ARG A 40 8.32 9.64 24.85
C ARG A 40 9.11 10.86 24.39
N ALA A 41 8.38 11.92 24.06
CA ALA A 41 8.98 13.18 23.70
C ALA A 41 9.92 13.78 24.79
N THR A 42 9.81 13.30 26.05
CA THR A 42 10.68 13.70 27.16
C THR A 42 12.05 13.03 27.12
N ASP A 43 12.19 11.90 26.45
CA ASP A 43 13.43 11.13 26.36
C ASP A 43 14.39 11.77 25.33
N ASP A 44 13.90 11.99 24.13
CA ASP A 44 14.53 12.81 23.07
C ASP A 44 13.45 13.45 22.21
N PRO A 45 13.14 14.75 22.40
CA PRO A 45 12.12 15.44 21.61
C PRO A 45 12.39 15.41 20.11
N SER A 46 13.64 15.57 19.70
CA SER A 46 14.01 15.64 18.28
C SER A 46 13.81 14.31 17.57
N ALA A 47 14.35 13.22 18.14
CA ALA A 47 14.22 11.88 17.59
C ALA A 47 12.74 11.42 17.59
N PHE A 48 12.01 11.70 18.69
CA PHE A 48 10.60 11.34 18.83
C PHE A 48 9.73 11.97 17.74
N PHE A 49 9.79 13.30 17.56
CA PHE A 49 8.97 13.98 16.56
C PHE A 49 9.41 13.70 15.12
N GLN A 50 10.69 13.44 14.86
CA GLN A 50 11.16 13.01 13.55
C GLN A 50 10.64 11.60 13.22
N ALA A 51 10.70 10.66 14.16
CA ALA A 51 10.16 9.32 13.97
C ALA A 51 8.64 9.36 13.77
N GLN A 52 7.93 10.19 14.54
CA GLN A 52 6.49 10.39 14.37
C GLN A 52 6.15 10.94 12.99
N ALA A 53 6.87 11.95 12.51
CA ALA A 53 6.65 12.51 11.18
C ALA A 53 6.91 11.49 10.06
N LEU A 54 7.91 10.61 10.22
CA LEU A 54 8.14 9.52 9.27
C LEU A 54 7.02 8.49 9.32
N THR A 55 6.53 8.13 10.51
CA THR A 55 5.41 7.20 10.69
C THR A 55 4.11 7.75 10.10
N ASP A 56 3.83 9.03 10.27
CA ASP A 56 2.66 9.69 9.68
C ASP A 56 2.74 9.64 8.13
N ARG A 57 3.94 9.86 7.56
CA ARG A 57 4.16 9.72 6.12
C ARG A 57 4.00 8.28 5.63
N VAL A 58 4.47 7.30 6.40
CA VAL A 58 4.27 5.87 6.09
C VAL A 58 2.77 5.56 6.03
N SER A 59 1.99 6.04 7.00
CA SER A 59 0.53 5.84 7.01
C SER A 59 -0.14 6.43 5.78
N GLY A 60 0.21 7.67 5.41
CA GLY A 60 -0.32 8.30 4.18
C GLY A 60 0.11 7.60 2.88
N LEU A 61 1.33 7.03 2.84
CA LEU A 61 1.77 6.23 1.70
C LEU A 61 1.01 4.89 1.59
N PHE A 62 0.64 4.27 2.70
CA PHE A 62 -0.21 3.06 2.69
C PHE A 62 -1.61 3.38 2.19
N GLU A 63 -2.21 4.50 2.61
CA GLU A 63 -3.50 4.96 2.07
C GLU A 63 -3.42 5.23 0.57
N ALA A 64 -2.36 5.90 0.10
CA ALA A 64 -2.15 6.11 -1.32
C ALA A 64 -1.96 4.80 -2.09
N LYS A 65 -1.22 3.85 -1.53
CA LYS A 65 -1.04 2.50 -2.09
C LYS A 65 -2.36 1.76 -2.21
N ASP A 66 -3.21 1.79 -1.18
CA ASP A 66 -4.53 1.15 -1.22
C ASP A 66 -5.43 1.76 -2.31
N ASN A 67 -5.39 3.09 -2.46
CA ASN A 67 -6.10 3.78 -3.53
C ASN A 67 -5.59 3.38 -4.92
N ILE A 68 -4.26 3.27 -5.09
CA ILE A 68 -3.64 2.78 -6.33
C ILE A 68 -4.07 1.33 -6.62
N GLY A 69 -4.10 0.45 -5.63
CA GLY A 69 -4.54 -0.94 -5.77
C GLY A 69 -6.01 -1.06 -6.19
N GLN A 70 -6.89 -0.20 -5.67
CA GLN A 70 -8.28 -0.15 -6.09
C GLN A 70 -8.42 0.34 -7.54
N ALA A 71 -7.65 1.36 -7.90
CA ALA A 71 -7.62 1.87 -9.28
C ALA A 71 -7.08 0.82 -10.24
N LEU A 72 -6.03 0.10 -9.86
CA LEU A 72 -5.48 -1.01 -10.63
C LEU A 72 -6.55 -2.06 -10.92
N SER A 73 -7.30 -2.47 -9.89
CA SER A 73 -8.41 -3.44 -10.05
C SER A 73 -9.52 -2.91 -10.97
N ALA A 74 -9.82 -1.61 -10.92
CA ALA A 74 -10.81 -1.00 -11.80
C ALA A 74 -10.37 -1.01 -13.26
N VAL A 75 -9.09 -0.67 -13.53
CA VAL A 75 -8.54 -0.64 -14.89
C VAL A 75 -8.33 -2.06 -15.44
N GLU A 76 -7.91 -3.01 -14.63
CA GLU A 76 -7.82 -4.42 -15.02
C GLU A 76 -9.21 -4.96 -15.38
N GLY A 77 -10.24 -4.68 -14.57
CA GLY A 77 -11.61 -5.05 -14.88
C GLY A 77 -12.13 -4.40 -16.18
N ALA A 78 -11.74 -3.15 -16.46
CA ALA A 78 -12.03 -2.48 -17.72
C ALA A 78 -11.31 -3.12 -18.90
N LEU A 79 -10.06 -3.53 -18.73
CA LEU A 79 -9.27 -4.23 -19.74
C LEU A 79 -9.90 -5.58 -20.10
N ASP A 80 -10.26 -6.38 -19.10
CA ASP A 80 -10.99 -7.64 -19.31
C ASP A 80 -12.32 -7.42 -20.05
N GLY A 81 -13.02 -6.32 -19.71
CA GLY A 81 -14.22 -5.90 -20.43
C GLY A 81 -13.95 -5.59 -21.90
N VAL A 82 -12.89 -4.83 -22.20
CA VAL A 82 -12.51 -4.50 -23.59
C VAL A 82 -12.15 -5.74 -24.39
N GLU A 83 -11.46 -6.72 -23.79
CA GLU A 83 -11.16 -8.00 -24.44
C GLU A 83 -12.43 -8.78 -24.76
N ALA A 84 -13.37 -8.83 -23.84
CA ALA A 84 -14.67 -9.49 -24.07
C ALA A 84 -15.51 -8.76 -25.16
N LEU A 85 -15.41 -7.44 -25.25
CA LEU A 85 -16.05 -6.65 -26.35
C LEU A 85 -15.39 -6.93 -27.70
N ASP A 86 -14.05 -7.13 -27.75
CA ASP A 86 -13.36 -7.55 -29.00
C ASP A 86 -13.83 -8.93 -29.44
N ASP A 87 -14.00 -9.88 -28.52
CA ASP A 87 -14.54 -11.21 -28.81
C ASP A 87 -15.95 -11.17 -29.41
N ILE A 88 -16.83 -10.32 -28.87
CA ILE A 88 -18.18 -10.12 -29.43
C ILE A 88 -18.08 -9.46 -30.81
N SER A 89 -17.20 -8.48 -30.99
CA SER A 89 -16.99 -7.84 -32.29
C SER A 89 -16.51 -8.82 -33.36
N GLN A 90 -15.66 -9.78 -32.99
CA GLN A 90 -15.24 -10.86 -33.88
C GLN A 90 -16.38 -11.83 -34.21
N GLN A 91 -17.28 -12.12 -33.27
CA GLN A 91 -18.48 -12.92 -33.55
C GLN A 91 -19.46 -12.20 -34.48
N LEU A 92 -19.67 -10.87 -34.28
CA LEU A 92 -20.43 -10.03 -35.23
C LEU A 92 -19.87 -10.11 -36.63
N ARG A 93 -18.53 -10.02 -36.74
CA ARG A 93 -17.82 -10.19 -38.02
C ARG A 93 -18.06 -11.55 -38.64
N GLY A 94 -18.09 -12.62 -37.83
CA GLY A 94 -18.40 -13.98 -38.28
C GLY A 94 -19.82 -14.07 -38.88
N ILE A 95 -20.81 -13.45 -38.22
CA ILE A 95 -22.21 -13.40 -38.71
C ILE A 95 -22.29 -12.64 -40.03
N ALA A 96 -21.66 -11.44 -40.12
CA ALA A 96 -21.64 -10.65 -41.34
C ALA A 96 -20.99 -11.39 -42.53
N LEU A 97 -19.87 -12.09 -42.28
CA LEU A 97 -19.20 -12.93 -43.28
C LEU A 97 -20.07 -14.11 -43.74
N ALA A 98 -20.77 -14.76 -42.80
CA ALA A 98 -21.67 -15.88 -43.12
C ALA A 98 -22.88 -15.44 -43.97
N ALA A 99 -23.32 -14.19 -43.86
CA ALA A 99 -24.38 -13.61 -44.69
C ALA A 99 -23.95 -13.44 -46.16
N ARG A 100 -22.62 -13.35 -46.46
CA ARG A 100 -22.13 -13.25 -47.85
C ARG A 100 -22.53 -14.48 -48.66
N GLY A 101 -23.09 -14.30 -49.81
CA GLY A 101 -23.49 -15.38 -50.69
C GLY A 101 -24.77 -16.13 -50.24
N GLY A 102 -25.43 -15.70 -49.16
CA GLY A 102 -26.69 -16.26 -48.71
C GLY A 102 -27.90 -15.81 -49.54
N SER A 103 -29.00 -16.53 -49.42
CA SER A 103 -30.33 -16.08 -49.95
C SER A 103 -30.80 -14.84 -49.15
N SER A 104 -31.82 -14.14 -49.71
CA SER A 104 -32.39 -12.97 -49.03
C SER A 104 -32.90 -13.29 -47.62
N GLU A 105 -33.55 -14.47 -47.43
CA GLU A 105 -34.03 -14.88 -46.12
C GLU A 105 -32.91 -15.23 -45.16
N SER A 106 -31.80 -15.80 -45.66
CA SER A 106 -30.66 -16.11 -44.80
C SER A 106 -29.86 -14.84 -44.39
N ARG A 107 -29.81 -13.84 -45.27
CA ARG A 107 -29.23 -12.51 -44.97
C ARG A 107 -30.05 -11.76 -43.90
N GLU A 108 -31.37 -11.78 -44.04
CA GLU A 108 -32.28 -11.17 -43.06
C GLU A 108 -32.19 -11.84 -41.69
N ALA A 109 -32.11 -13.18 -41.65
CA ALA A 109 -31.86 -13.93 -40.42
C ALA A 109 -30.51 -13.59 -39.79
N ALA A 110 -29.47 -13.44 -40.60
CA ALA A 110 -28.14 -13.05 -40.12
C ALA A 110 -28.15 -11.60 -39.58
N ALA A 111 -28.87 -10.69 -40.24
CA ALA A 111 -29.04 -9.30 -39.77
C ALA A 111 -29.72 -9.26 -38.39
N ALA A 112 -30.76 -10.04 -38.19
CA ALA A 112 -31.43 -10.12 -36.89
C ALA A 112 -30.51 -10.72 -35.79
N GLN A 113 -29.68 -11.71 -36.11
CA GLN A 113 -28.67 -12.24 -35.18
C GLN A 113 -27.57 -11.23 -34.86
N PHE A 114 -27.15 -10.46 -35.88
CA PHE A 114 -26.17 -9.40 -35.71
C PHE A 114 -26.68 -8.34 -34.75
N ASP A 115 -27.90 -7.85 -34.92
CA ASP A 115 -28.49 -6.84 -34.04
C ASP A 115 -28.66 -7.36 -32.61
N ALA A 116 -29.12 -8.60 -32.44
CA ALA A 116 -29.21 -9.22 -31.09
C ALA A 116 -27.85 -9.30 -30.40
N LEU A 117 -26.78 -9.63 -31.13
CA LEU A 117 -25.43 -9.72 -30.56
C LEU A 117 -24.82 -8.32 -30.33
N ARG A 118 -25.11 -7.34 -31.21
CA ARG A 118 -24.75 -5.92 -31.04
C ARG A 118 -25.38 -5.34 -29.76
N ASP A 119 -26.63 -5.68 -29.49
CA ASP A 119 -27.29 -5.27 -28.24
C ASP A 119 -26.60 -5.88 -27.01
N GLN A 120 -26.17 -7.15 -27.09
CA GLN A 120 -25.40 -7.80 -26.02
C GLN A 120 -24.05 -7.13 -25.80
N LEU A 121 -23.36 -6.66 -26.85
CA LEU A 121 -22.15 -5.86 -26.73
C LEU A 121 -22.43 -4.58 -25.92
N GLY A 122 -23.53 -3.87 -26.24
CA GLY A 122 -23.92 -2.69 -25.48
C GLY A 122 -24.32 -2.98 -24.03
N HIS A 123 -24.88 -4.16 -23.73
CA HIS A 123 -25.15 -4.59 -22.36
C HIS A 123 -23.84 -4.88 -21.62
N LEU A 124 -22.95 -5.65 -22.22
CA LEU A 124 -21.64 -5.96 -21.63
C LEU A 124 -20.83 -4.69 -21.29
N ALA A 125 -20.79 -3.71 -22.22
CA ALA A 125 -20.13 -2.43 -21.96
C ALA A 125 -20.67 -1.70 -20.72
N ARG A 126 -21.97 -1.80 -20.44
CA ARG A 126 -22.58 -1.24 -19.21
C ARG A 126 -22.33 -2.06 -17.96
N ASP A 127 -22.15 -3.38 -18.10
CA ASP A 127 -21.94 -4.29 -16.98
C ASP A 127 -20.50 -4.25 -16.45
N VAL A 128 -19.55 -3.75 -17.24
CA VAL A 128 -18.16 -3.54 -16.82
C VAL A 128 -18.09 -2.35 -15.85
N ASN A 129 -18.37 -2.63 -14.59
CA ASN A 129 -18.42 -1.63 -13.52
C ASN A 129 -17.64 -2.12 -12.30
N TYR A 130 -16.76 -1.26 -11.80
CA TYR A 130 -16.04 -1.49 -10.55
C TYR A 130 -16.36 -0.37 -9.54
N LEU A 131 -17.03 -0.73 -8.44
CA LEU A 131 -17.42 0.21 -7.37
C LEU A 131 -18.16 1.48 -7.85
N GLY A 132 -18.94 1.39 -8.94
CA GLY A 132 -19.68 2.50 -9.49
C GLY A 132 -18.96 3.23 -10.63
N THR A 133 -17.71 2.90 -10.93
CA THR A 133 -16.92 3.47 -12.04
C THR A 133 -16.96 2.52 -13.23
N ASN A 134 -17.32 3.04 -14.41
CA ASN A 134 -17.29 2.31 -15.67
C ASN A 134 -16.49 3.08 -16.73
N LEU A 135 -15.34 2.53 -17.10
CA LEU A 135 -14.39 3.14 -18.02
C LEU A 135 -14.67 2.81 -19.50
N VAL A 136 -15.70 1.99 -19.81
CA VAL A 136 -15.94 1.45 -21.17
C VAL A 136 -17.36 1.61 -21.70
N GLN A 137 -18.27 2.18 -20.93
CA GLN A 137 -19.64 2.44 -21.37
C GLN A 137 -19.72 3.58 -22.42
N GLY A 138 -20.92 3.84 -23.00
CA GLY A 138 -21.14 4.88 -24.02
C GLY A 138 -20.94 6.33 -23.53
N ALA A 139 -20.91 6.57 -22.21
CA ALA A 139 -20.46 7.80 -21.58
C ALA A 139 -19.57 7.40 -20.42
N PRO A 140 -18.29 7.10 -20.69
CA PRO A 140 -17.40 6.50 -19.71
C PRO A 140 -17.03 7.50 -18.61
N ASP A 141 -16.78 6.96 -17.42
CA ASP A 141 -16.24 7.73 -16.32
C ASP A 141 -14.74 7.99 -16.54
N SER A 142 -14.19 8.91 -15.76
CA SER A 142 -12.73 9.04 -15.56
C SER A 142 -12.36 8.66 -14.12
N LEU A 143 -11.20 8.07 -13.94
CA LEU A 143 -10.70 7.65 -12.64
C LEU A 143 -9.46 8.47 -12.27
N THR A 144 -9.59 9.35 -11.27
CA THR A 144 -8.47 10.12 -10.73
C THR A 144 -7.91 9.45 -9.50
N VAL A 145 -6.60 9.16 -9.50
CA VAL A 145 -5.89 8.42 -8.46
C VAL A 145 -4.79 9.28 -7.88
N SER A 146 -4.80 9.44 -6.58
CA SER A 146 -3.72 10.10 -5.84
C SER A 146 -2.55 9.14 -5.67
N LEU A 147 -1.35 9.58 -6.06
CA LEU A 147 -0.13 8.75 -6.09
C LEU A 147 0.81 8.98 -4.90
N ASN A 148 0.46 9.94 -4.03
CA ASN A 148 1.27 10.28 -2.86
C ASN A 148 0.41 10.67 -1.65
N GLU A 149 1.05 10.75 -0.48
CA GLU A 149 0.42 11.06 0.79
C GLU A 149 -0.21 12.45 0.89
N THR A 150 0.16 13.37 0.00
CA THR A 150 -0.31 14.77 0.04
C THR A 150 -1.37 15.09 -1.01
N GLY A 151 -1.68 14.16 -1.91
CA GLY A 151 -2.56 14.41 -3.05
C GLY A 151 -1.99 15.37 -4.09
N SER A 152 -0.72 15.73 -4.00
CA SER A 152 -0.08 16.65 -4.94
C SER A 152 0.37 16.00 -6.26
N SER A 153 0.39 14.68 -6.31
CA SER A 153 0.68 13.87 -7.49
C SER A 153 -0.52 12.99 -7.78
N GLU A 154 -1.17 13.23 -8.90
CA GLU A 154 -2.35 12.50 -9.34
C GLU A 154 -2.16 12.00 -10.77
N VAL A 155 -2.83 10.92 -11.11
CA VAL A 155 -3.02 10.44 -12.47
C VAL A 155 -4.51 10.33 -12.73
N THR A 156 -4.95 10.77 -13.89
CA THR A 156 -6.31 10.58 -14.37
C THR A 156 -6.29 9.59 -15.51
N ILE A 157 -7.08 8.54 -15.37
CA ILE A 157 -7.30 7.51 -16.37
C ILE A 157 -8.64 7.83 -17.03
N GLU A 158 -8.59 8.15 -18.30
CA GLU A 158 -9.76 8.46 -19.07
C GLU A 158 -10.40 7.17 -19.59
N GLY A 159 -11.72 7.06 -19.41
CA GLY A 159 -12.47 5.98 -20.03
C GLY A 159 -12.59 6.16 -21.55
N ALA A 160 -12.96 5.10 -22.25
CA ALA A 160 -13.15 5.09 -23.69
C ALA A 160 -14.55 4.58 -24.05
N GLU A 161 -15.27 5.30 -24.92
CA GLU A 161 -16.57 4.85 -25.43
C GLU A 161 -16.41 3.53 -26.21
N SER A 162 -16.76 2.43 -25.58
CA SER A 162 -16.57 1.07 -26.11
C SER A 162 -17.90 0.31 -26.26
N ASP A 163 -19.03 1.01 -26.17
CA ASP A 163 -20.32 0.43 -26.55
C ASP A 163 -20.46 0.39 -28.08
N ALA A 164 -21.54 -0.22 -28.58
CA ALA A 164 -21.76 -0.37 -30.01
C ALA A 164 -21.77 0.97 -30.77
N ASN A 165 -22.28 2.04 -30.15
CA ASN A 165 -22.35 3.37 -30.76
C ASN A 165 -20.99 4.06 -30.75
N GLY A 166 -20.25 4.03 -29.62
CA GLY A 166 -18.90 4.58 -29.50
C GLY A 166 -17.89 3.87 -30.42
N LEU A 167 -18.09 2.58 -30.67
CA LEU A 167 -17.32 1.80 -31.63
C LEU A 167 -17.74 2.02 -33.09
N GLY A 168 -18.83 2.75 -33.35
CA GLY A 168 -19.35 2.99 -34.70
C GLY A 168 -19.98 1.76 -35.35
N ILE A 169 -20.38 0.76 -34.57
CA ILE A 169 -21.07 -0.43 -35.08
C ILE A 169 -22.54 -0.12 -35.23
N GLY A 170 -22.96 0.07 -36.46
CA GLY A 170 -24.34 0.36 -36.81
C GLY A 170 -25.29 -0.82 -36.58
N ASP A 171 -26.55 -0.56 -36.58
CA ASP A 171 -27.62 -1.54 -36.52
C ASP A 171 -27.84 -2.10 -37.96
N ALA A 172 -28.09 -3.41 -38.08
CA ALA A 172 -28.16 -4.06 -39.38
C ALA A 172 -29.33 -3.53 -40.22
N LEU A 173 -30.46 -3.24 -39.58
CA LEU A 173 -31.63 -2.72 -40.25
C LEU A 173 -31.43 -1.28 -40.75
N ALA A 174 -30.98 -0.37 -39.85
CA ALA A 174 -30.92 1.05 -40.13
C ALA A 174 -29.64 1.45 -40.90
N SER A 175 -28.49 0.85 -40.61
CA SER A 175 -27.19 1.24 -41.13
C SER A 175 -26.70 0.37 -42.28
N TYR A 176 -27.07 -0.92 -42.30
CA TYR A 176 -26.59 -1.90 -43.26
C TYR A 176 -27.71 -2.54 -44.09
N ASN A 177 -28.84 -1.80 -44.23
CA ASN A 177 -29.95 -2.19 -45.12
C ASN A 177 -30.36 -3.67 -45.01
N ASN A 178 -30.33 -4.21 -43.78
CA ASN A 178 -30.67 -5.59 -43.47
C ASN A 178 -29.81 -6.63 -44.23
N PHE A 179 -28.58 -6.28 -44.58
CA PHE A 179 -27.63 -7.09 -45.38
C PHE A 179 -28.16 -7.43 -46.78
N ALA A 180 -28.99 -6.56 -47.35
CA ALA A 180 -29.61 -6.84 -48.63
C ALA A 180 -28.61 -7.05 -49.78
N SER A 181 -27.46 -6.40 -49.73
CA SER A 181 -26.39 -6.54 -50.74
C SER A 181 -25.02 -6.88 -50.10
N ASP A 182 -24.09 -7.37 -50.93
CA ASP A 182 -22.70 -7.59 -50.48
C ASP A 182 -22.01 -6.27 -50.09
N ALA A 183 -22.43 -5.13 -50.70
CA ALA A 183 -21.91 -3.81 -50.32
C ALA A 183 -22.35 -3.39 -48.89
N ASP A 184 -23.57 -3.72 -48.49
CA ASP A 184 -24.08 -3.46 -47.13
C ASP A 184 -23.30 -4.27 -46.10
N ILE A 185 -23.01 -5.56 -46.42
CA ILE A 185 -22.18 -6.45 -45.58
C ILE A 185 -20.76 -5.91 -45.51
N GLU A 186 -20.19 -5.41 -46.62
CA GLU A 186 -18.84 -4.82 -46.65
C GLU A 186 -18.73 -3.61 -45.74
N ASN A 187 -19.75 -2.75 -45.72
CA ASN A 187 -19.82 -1.60 -44.80
C ASN A 187 -19.79 -2.07 -43.34
N ALA A 188 -20.61 -3.06 -42.97
CA ALA A 188 -20.56 -3.63 -41.61
C ALA A 188 -19.19 -4.20 -41.26
N LEU A 189 -18.52 -4.91 -42.17
CA LEU A 189 -17.18 -5.47 -41.98
C LEU A 189 -16.12 -4.40 -41.83
N ASN A 190 -16.24 -3.27 -42.52
CA ASN A 190 -15.33 -2.14 -42.37
C ASN A 190 -15.49 -1.47 -41.02
N ASP A 191 -16.73 -1.23 -40.55
CA ASP A 191 -17.00 -0.67 -39.24
C ASP A 191 -16.54 -1.58 -38.11
N LEU A 192 -16.76 -2.90 -38.21
CA LEU A 192 -16.24 -3.89 -37.27
C LEU A 192 -14.70 -3.94 -37.26
N SER A 193 -14.05 -3.72 -38.40
CA SER A 193 -12.59 -3.63 -38.45
C SER A 193 -12.08 -2.37 -37.74
N ALA A 194 -12.78 -1.25 -37.90
CA ALA A 194 -12.48 -0.01 -37.19
C ALA A 194 -12.74 -0.17 -35.67
N ALA A 195 -13.85 -0.79 -35.28
CA ALA A 195 -14.18 -1.11 -33.91
C ALA A 195 -13.11 -1.97 -33.21
N THR A 196 -12.68 -3.07 -33.86
CA THR A 196 -11.59 -3.92 -33.35
C THR A 196 -10.29 -3.13 -33.19
N SER A 197 -9.99 -2.21 -34.12
CA SER A 197 -8.79 -1.36 -34.02
C SER A 197 -8.89 -0.38 -32.85
N SER A 198 -10.08 0.19 -32.62
CA SER A 198 -10.36 1.06 -31.49
C SER A 198 -10.24 0.32 -30.16
N LEU A 199 -10.86 -0.87 -30.03
CA LEU A 199 -10.79 -1.70 -28.82
C LEU A 199 -9.34 -2.07 -28.48
N ARG A 200 -8.53 -2.46 -29.47
CA ARG A 200 -7.10 -2.74 -29.27
C ARG A 200 -6.29 -1.52 -28.84
N SER A 201 -6.64 -0.33 -29.36
CA SER A 201 -6.02 0.92 -28.91
C SER A 201 -6.36 1.20 -27.45
N THR A 202 -7.63 1.03 -27.08
CA THR A 202 -8.12 1.19 -25.70
C THR A 202 -7.43 0.18 -24.76
N ALA A 203 -7.36 -1.10 -25.15
CA ALA A 203 -6.66 -2.11 -24.37
C ALA A 203 -5.17 -1.77 -24.18
N SER A 204 -4.51 -1.24 -25.22
CA SER A 204 -3.11 -0.80 -25.10
C SER A 204 -2.95 0.39 -24.16
N SER A 205 -3.90 1.33 -24.17
CA SER A 205 -3.91 2.46 -23.22
C SER A 205 -4.07 1.98 -21.79
N PHE A 206 -5.11 1.20 -21.52
CA PHE A 206 -5.34 0.63 -20.19
C PHE A 206 -4.21 -0.26 -19.71
N GLY A 207 -3.60 -1.06 -20.61
CA GLY A 207 -2.41 -1.83 -20.27
C GLY A 207 -1.22 -0.96 -19.87
N SER A 208 -1.06 0.22 -20.48
CA SER A 208 -0.05 1.19 -20.09
C SER A 208 -0.36 1.83 -18.73
N ASP A 209 -1.63 2.10 -18.46
CA ASP A 209 -2.08 2.64 -17.18
C ASP A 209 -1.90 1.64 -16.03
N VAL A 210 -2.23 0.36 -16.27
CA VAL A 210 -1.95 -0.76 -15.35
C VAL A 210 -0.45 -0.82 -15.02
N ALA A 211 0.42 -0.76 -16.04
CA ALA A 211 1.86 -0.78 -15.83
C ALA A 211 2.35 0.44 -15.03
N LEU A 212 1.81 1.63 -15.30
CA LEU A 212 2.13 2.86 -14.57
C LEU A 212 1.70 2.76 -13.10
N LEU A 213 0.47 2.33 -12.85
CA LEU A 213 -0.06 2.16 -11.50
C LEU A 213 0.73 1.12 -10.71
N GLY A 214 1.10 -0.02 -11.32
CA GLY A 214 1.94 -1.03 -10.69
C GLY A 214 3.31 -0.50 -10.27
N ILE A 215 3.97 0.28 -11.15
CA ILE A 215 5.24 0.95 -10.79
C ILE A 215 5.06 1.91 -9.61
N ARG A 216 3.94 2.62 -9.55
CA ARG A 216 3.65 3.57 -8.48
C ARG A 216 3.32 2.87 -7.16
N GLU A 217 2.61 1.75 -7.20
CA GLU A 217 2.33 0.90 -6.04
C GLU A 217 3.64 0.35 -5.44
N ASP A 218 4.52 -0.21 -6.28
CA ASP A 218 5.83 -0.70 -5.88
C ASP A 218 6.70 0.41 -5.28
N PHE A 219 6.70 1.59 -5.89
CA PHE A 219 7.43 2.75 -5.37
C PHE A 219 6.91 3.17 -3.99
N ALA A 220 5.59 3.29 -3.81
CA ALA A 220 4.98 3.66 -2.52
C ALA A 220 5.32 2.62 -1.44
N SER A 221 5.26 1.34 -1.77
CA SER A 221 5.63 0.23 -0.88
C SER A 221 7.10 0.31 -0.44
N ASN A 222 8.02 0.47 -1.39
CA ASN A 222 9.46 0.54 -1.12
C ASN A 222 9.85 1.80 -0.33
N LEU A 223 9.22 2.93 -0.65
CA LEU A 223 9.42 4.18 0.09
C LEU A 223 8.87 4.06 1.51
N GLY A 224 7.69 3.47 1.68
CA GLY A 224 7.09 3.20 2.99
C GLY A 224 8.03 2.37 3.88
N ALA A 225 8.55 1.25 3.36
CA ALA A 225 9.52 0.41 4.08
C ALA A 225 10.81 1.17 4.45
N THR A 226 11.29 2.05 3.56
CA THR A 226 12.49 2.87 3.83
C THR A 226 12.25 3.89 4.94
N LEU A 227 11.08 4.55 4.94
CA LEU A 227 10.70 5.51 5.97
C LEU A 227 10.45 4.83 7.31
N GLU A 228 9.82 3.65 7.33
CA GLU A 228 9.62 2.84 8.53
C GLU A 228 10.96 2.42 9.14
N ALA A 229 11.89 1.92 8.32
CA ALA A 229 13.25 1.62 8.77
C ALA A 229 13.99 2.87 9.28
N GLY A 230 13.74 4.04 8.67
CA GLY A 230 14.26 5.33 9.13
C GLY A 230 13.69 5.74 10.48
N ALA A 231 12.38 5.62 10.67
CA ALA A 231 11.72 5.89 11.94
C ALA A 231 12.22 4.95 13.06
N ALA A 232 12.33 3.65 12.74
CA ALA A 232 12.85 2.64 13.67
C ALA A 232 14.27 2.96 14.14
N LYS A 233 15.16 3.41 13.25
CA LYS A 233 16.54 3.81 13.60
C LYS A 233 16.62 5.00 14.55
N LEU A 234 15.61 5.85 14.58
CA LEU A 234 15.56 7.00 15.46
C LEU A 234 15.10 6.67 16.88
N VAL A 235 14.34 5.60 17.05
CA VAL A 235 13.68 5.31 18.33
C VAL A 235 13.99 3.92 18.89
N ASN A 236 14.48 2.98 18.09
CA ASN A 236 14.78 1.63 18.58
C ASN A 236 16.05 1.60 19.41
N ALA A 237 16.04 0.81 20.48
CA ALA A 237 17.18 0.53 21.31
C ALA A 237 18.06 -0.58 20.68
N ASP A 238 19.37 -0.45 20.85
CA ASP A 238 20.29 -1.56 20.63
C ASP A 238 20.17 -2.54 21.81
N LEU A 239 19.47 -3.65 21.56
CA LEU A 239 19.17 -4.64 22.58
C LEU A 239 20.42 -5.33 23.13
N GLU A 240 21.50 -5.44 22.34
CA GLU A 240 22.76 -6.02 22.79
C GLU A 240 23.46 -5.07 23.75
N GLU A 241 23.49 -3.78 23.43
CA GLU A 241 24.05 -2.75 24.29
C GLU A 241 23.26 -2.62 25.60
N GLU A 242 21.91 -2.61 25.54
CA GLU A 242 21.06 -2.52 26.72
C GLU A 242 21.16 -3.77 27.62
N ALA A 243 21.30 -4.96 27.04
CA ALA A 243 21.56 -6.18 27.80
C ALA A 243 22.92 -6.12 28.53
N ALA A 244 23.96 -5.62 27.85
CA ALA A 244 25.28 -5.43 28.47
C ALA A 244 25.23 -4.37 29.57
N ARG A 245 24.51 -3.28 29.42
CA ARG A 245 24.26 -2.23 30.44
C ARG A 245 23.51 -2.79 31.64
N GLN A 246 22.49 -3.61 31.42
CA GLN A 246 21.75 -4.29 32.49
C GLN A 246 22.66 -5.22 33.32
N LEU A 247 23.45 -6.05 32.64
CA LEU A 247 24.38 -6.96 33.34
C LEU A 247 25.46 -6.20 34.13
N SER A 248 26.04 -5.15 33.52
CA SER A 248 27.01 -4.27 34.20
C SER A 248 26.42 -3.56 35.42
N SER A 249 25.18 -3.07 35.32
CA SER A 249 24.51 -2.39 36.43
C SER A 249 24.15 -3.38 37.56
N GLN A 250 23.78 -4.61 37.20
CA GLN A 250 23.57 -5.67 38.21
C GLN A 250 24.88 -6.00 38.94
N ALA A 251 25.99 -6.19 38.24
CA ALA A 251 27.29 -6.42 38.88
C ALA A 251 27.69 -5.27 39.80
N ARG A 252 27.45 -4.03 39.41
CA ARG A 252 27.69 -2.83 40.26
C ARG A 252 26.79 -2.81 41.50
N GLN A 253 25.53 -3.23 41.42
CA GLN A 253 24.62 -3.36 42.57
C GLN A 253 25.16 -4.40 43.54
N ASP A 254 25.57 -5.58 43.03
CA ASP A 254 26.10 -6.66 43.86
C ASP A 254 27.39 -6.24 44.59
N LEU A 255 28.30 -5.57 43.90
CA LEU A 255 29.53 -5.02 44.47
C LEU A 255 29.22 -3.92 45.53
N SER A 256 28.26 -3.02 45.24
CA SER A 256 27.85 -1.97 46.18
C SER A 256 27.19 -2.53 47.44
N THR A 257 26.34 -3.54 47.29
CA THR A 257 25.71 -4.23 48.44
C THR A 257 26.75 -4.99 49.27
N PHE A 258 27.72 -5.62 48.64
CA PHE A 258 28.83 -6.29 49.32
C PHE A 258 29.69 -5.28 50.08
N SER A 259 30.06 -4.14 49.47
CA SER A 259 30.78 -3.04 50.12
C SER A 259 30.04 -2.49 51.35
N LEU A 260 28.72 -2.31 51.23
CA LEU A 260 27.87 -1.84 52.35
C LEU A 260 27.85 -2.86 53.51
N ARG A 261 27.78 -4.16 53.20
CA ARG A 261 27.85 -5.22 54.24
C ARG A 261 29.19 -5.18 54.98
N ILE A 262 30.33 -5.05 54.28
CA ILE A 262 31.64 -4.92 54.92
C ILE A 262 31.69 -3.64 55.77
N ALA A 263 31.20 -2.52 55.29
CA ALA A 263 31.15 -1.26 56.07
C ALA A 263 30.30 -1.40 57.33
N ALA A 264 29.14 -2.06 57.23
CA ALA A 264 28.27 -2.34 58.39
C ALA A 264 28.93 -3.28 59.42
N GLN A 265 29.59 -4.34 58.96
CA GLN A 265 30.35 -5.27 59.85
C GLN A 265 31.48 -4.54 60.59
N ARG A 266 32.24 -3.69 59.91
CA ARG A 266 33.31 -2.89 60.53
C ARG A 266 32.74 -1.92 61.57
N SER A 267 31.61 -1.26 61.30
CA SER A 267 30.99 -0.38 62.25
C SER A 267 30.48 -1.11 63.49
N GLN A 268 29.91 -2.33 63.34
CA GLN A 268 29.51 -3.18 64.45
C GLN A 268 30.72 -3.64 65.31
N GLN A 269 31.82 -4.03 64.66
CA GLN A 269 33.02 -4.38 65.40
C GLN A 269 33.61 -3.20 66.19
N LEU A 270 33.60 -1.99 65.62
CA LEU A 270 34.04 -0.78 66.31
C LEU A 270 33.16 -0.47 67.53
N VAL A 271 31.86 -0.63 67.40
CA VAL A 271 30.91 -0.45 68.52
C VAL A 271 31.15 -1.49 69.60
N GLN A 272 31.34 -2.77 69.24
CA GLN A 272 31.64 -3.86 70.21
C GLN A 272 32.95 -3.61 70.96
N THR A 273 34.00 -3.16 70.26
CA THR A 273 35.30 -2.87 70.91
C THR A 273 35.25 -1.64 71.84
N LEU A 274 34.40 -0.64 71.51
CA LEU A 274 34.20 0.54 72.35
C LEU A 274 33.34 0.27 73.60
N PHE A 275 32.43 -0.71 73.57
CA PHE A 275 31.60 -1.08 74.72
C PHE A 275 32.14 -2.29 75.54
N ALA A 276 33.20 -2.94 75.04
CA ALA A 276 33.88 -4.07 75.77
C ALA A 276 35.14 -3.62 76.56
N SER A 277 35.49 -2.33 76.49
CA SER A 277 36.51 -1.67 77.30
C SER A 277 35.87 -0.80 78.37
#